data_47fbbc820f708cfdbf09449159ad7194
#
_entry.id   47fbbc820f708cfdbf09449159ad7194
#
_cell.length_a   1.000
_cell.length_b   1.000
_cell.length_c   1.000
_cell.angle_alpha   90.00
_cell.angle_beta   90.00
_cell.angle_gamma   90.00
#
_symmetry.space_group_name_H-M   'P 1'
#
loop_
_entity.id
_entity.type
_entity.pdbx_description
1 polymer ?
#
loop_
_entity_poly.entity_id
_entity_poly.type
_entity_poly.pdbx_seq_one_letter_code
_entity_poly.pdbx_strand_id
1 'polypeptide(L)'
;MNLDKKISVLPLTKSNPKTLFSLFGSSEIMPMWVADMEFEIDNSIQKALIDRISDSGFGYEYKPESFFLAQKKWYQNHYDIELIKEQLLFSPSITTSISVIIENFTSKGDGVIIQPPVFMEFRDVIRNTGRRIVKNSLQLKNGNYKIDFEDLENKTKPEENKVLILCNPHNPVGRVWRKEELNKIVAICKKNNIILVSDEIHKDIILFGNKFTSVLQYTNVWNKIIACTSEAKTFNLCGISDSMVIVPNDEIRSSIKDTFKKYNLGRTNALTRITLETAYTKGDAWLKKLIVTIEINVNLIENELIKSNSRIKLIKPEGTYQVWLDFKDIYKDSKEMFHHLTEKSKIAMNAGHWYGREGALFMRMNIATSKEKVQKAIDQIIKAVL
;
A
#
# COMPACT_ATOMS: atom_id res chain seq x y z
N MET A 1 24.52 3.63 7.69
CA MET A 1 23.50 2.90 6.92
C MET A 1 23.89 2.95 5.45
N ASN A 2 24.18 1.83 4.86
CA ASN A 2 24.53 1.75 3.43
C ASN A 2 23.30 1.23 2.68
N LEU A 3 22.54 2.12 2.06
CA LEU A 3 21.39 1.76 1.19
C LEU A 3 21.85 1.09 -0.12
N ASP A 4 23.19 1.06 -0.36
CA ASP A 4 23.77 0.47 -1.56
C ASP A 4 24.06 -1.03 -1.42
N LYS A 5 23.93 -1.57 -0.20
CA LYS A 5 24.20 -2.99 0.05
C LYS A 5 22.99 -3.83 -0.34
N LYS A 6 23.11 -4.57 -1.42
CA LYS A 6 22.08 -5.51 -1.89
C LYS A 6 21.80 -6.58 -0.83
N ILE A 7 20.49 -6.82 -0.56
CA ILE A 7 20.05 -8.03 0.10
C ILE A 7 20.32 -9.19 -0.87
N SER A 8 21.46 -9.87 -0.71
CA SER A 8 21.83 -10.98 -1.58
C SER A 8 21.26 -12.28 -1.05
N VAL A 9 20.69 -13.08 -1.95
CA VAL A 9 20.41 -14.53 -1.76
C VAL A 9 19.25 -14.86 -0.80
N LEU A 10 18.26 -13.99 -0.63
CA LEU A 10 17.01 -14.41 0.00
C LEU A 10 16.05 -15.04 -1.04
N PRO A 11 15.27 -16.07 -0.67
CA PRO A 11 14.27 -16.68 -1.55
C PRO A 11 13.02 -15.80 -1.72
N LEU A 12 13.24 -14.57 -2.20
CA LEU A 12 12.16 -13.58 -2.38
C LEU A 12 11.26 -13.95 -3.55
N THR A 13 9.95 -13.81 -3.37
CA THR A 13 8.94 -14.05 -4.42
C THR A 13 9.24 -13.26 -5.68
N LYS A 14 9.71 -12.01 -5.54
CA LYS A 14 10.01 -11.14 -6.69
C LYS A 14 11.10 -11.65 -7.61
N SER A 15 12.05 -12.44 -7.09
CA SER A 15 13.20 -13.02 -7.82
C SER A 15 13.05 -14.52 -8.05
N ASN A 16 11.94 -15.14 -7.67
CA ASN A 16 11.72 -16.57 -7.87
C ASN A 16 11.62 -16.89 -9.38
N PRO A 17 12.52 -17.73 -9.95
CA PRO A 17 12.57 -17.99 -11.39
C PRO A 17 11.27 -18.58 -11.95
N LYS A 18 10.59 -19.46 -11.18
CA LYS A 18 9.31 -20.07 -11.61
C LYS A 18 8.21 -19.01 -11.68
N THR A 19 8.14 -18.12 -10.69
CA THR A 19 7.18 -17.02 -10.65
C THR A 19 7.43 -16.01 -11.78
N LEU A 20 8.68 -15.63 -12.00
CA LEU A 20 9.07 -14.75 -13.10
C LEU A 20 8.72 -15.35 -14.46
N PHE A 21 9.04 -16.62 -14.69
CA PHE A 21 8.68 -17.31 -15.91
C PHE A 21 7.17 -17.39 -16.13
N SER A 22 6.41 -17.75 -15.08
CA SER A 22 4.94 -17.85 -15.15
C SER A 22 4.26 -16.51 -15.47
N LEU A 23 4.74 -15.41 -14.90
CA LEU A 23 4.09 -14.10 -15.04
C LEU A 23 4.63 -13.31 -16.25
N PHE A 24 5.91 -13.46 -16.59
CA PHE A 24 6.61 -12.61 -17.54
C PHE A 24 7.24 -13.38 -18.71
N GLY A 25 7.09 -14.70 -18.76
CA GLY A 25 7.62 -15.54 -19.84
C GLY A 25 9.14 -15.74 -19.82
N SER A 26 9.86 -15.22 -18.81
CA SER A 26 11.32 -15.35 -18.68
C SER A 26 11.71 -15.37 -17.20
N SER A 27 12.68 -16.24 -16.86
CA SER A 27 13.32 -16.25 -15.53
C SER A 27 14.49 -15.27 -15.44
N GLU A 28 15.04 -14.86 -16.58
CA GLU A 28 16.18 -13.94 -16.72
C GLU A 28 15.70 -12.51 -17.00
N ILE A 29 14.87 -11.98 -16.09
CA ILE A 29 14.27 -10.66 -16.21
C ILE A 29 14.50 -9.89 -14.91
N MET A 30 14.83 -8.59 -15.01
CA MET A 30 15.09 -7.77 -13.83
C MET A 30 13.79 -7.45 -13.08
N PRO A 31 13.64 -7.90 -11.81
CA PRO A 31 12.39 -7.75 -11.08
C PRO A 31 12.25 -6.33 -10.51
N MET A 32 11.16 -5.64 -10.91
CA MET A 32 10.73 -4.33 -10.44
C MET A 32 9.21 -4.32 -10.14
N TRP A 33 8.63 -5.44 -9.72
CA TRP A 33 7.18 -5.66 -9.68
C TRP A 33 6.57 -5.78 -8.29
N VAL A 34 7.16 -6.56 -7.36
CA VAL A 34 6.63 -6.72 -6.00
C VAL A 34 6.86 -5.45 -5.18
N ALA A 35 5.88 -5.10 -4.34
CA ALA A 35 5.97 -3.95 -3.45
C ALA A 35 6.73 -4.29 -2.14
N ASP A 36 7.97 -4.75 -2.27
CA ASP A 36 8.98 -4.88 -1.23
C ASP A 36 10.24 -4.08 -1.62
N MET A 37 11.11 -3.78 -0.67
CA MET A 37 12.31 -2.98 -0.93
C MET A 37 13.54 -3.87 -1.14
N GLU A 38 14.56 -3.32 -1.79
CA GLU A 38 15.88 -3.95 -1.93
C GLU A 38 16.95 -3.31 -1.01
N PHE A 39 16.50 -2.60 0.00
CA PHE A 39 17.33 -2.00 1.03
C PHE A 39 17.39 -2.88 2.27
N GLU A 40 18.52 -2.83 2.97
CA GLU A 40 18.60 -3.43 4.31
C GLU A 40 17.65 -2.71 5.27
N ILE A 41 17.07 -3.44 6.20
CA ILE A 41 16.28 -2.87 7.29
C ILE A 41 17.17 -2.00 8.20
N ASP A 42 16.55 -1.15 9.00
CA ASP A 42 17.32 -0.33 9.98
C ASP A 42 18.13 -1.23 10.92
N ASN A 43 19.39 -0.81 11.18
CA ASN A 43 20.31 -1.56 12.04
C ASN A 43 19.78 -1.76 13.46
N SER A 44 18.96 -0.83 13.97
CA SER A 44 18.36 -0.99 15.30
C SER A 44 17.29 -2.08 15.31
N ILE A 45 16.55 -2.24 14.22
CA ILE A 45 15.56 -3.32 14.04
C ILE A 45 16.31 -4.65 13.90
N GLN A 46 17.33 -4.70 13.05
CA GLN A 46 18.16 -5.90 12.88
C GLN A 46 18.77 -6.36 14.21
N LYS A 47 19.35 -5.41 14.96
CA LYS A 47 19.92 -5.71 16.29
C LYS A 47 18.87 -6.25 17.25
N ALA A 48 17.70 -5.61 17.34
CA ALA A 48 16.62 -6.04 18.23
C ALA A 48 16.13 -7.46 17.90
N LEU A 49 16.07 -7.83 16.61
CA LEU A 49 15.75 -9.19 16.17
C LEU A 49 16.83 -10.19 16.61
N ILE A 50 18.12 -9.87 16.42
CA ILE A 50 19.25 -10.73 16.82
C ILE A 50 19.22 -10.93 18.33
N ASP A 51 19.09 -9.84 19.10
CA ASP A 51 19.03 -9.90 20.56
C ASP A 51 17.87 -10.80 21.02
N ARG A 52 16.67 -10.65 20.42
CA ARG A 52 15.50 -11.47 20.76
C ARG A 52 15.66 -12.95 20.41
N ILE A 53 16.30 -13.26 19.28
CA ILE A 53 16.58 -14.64 18.88
C ILE A 53 17.58 -15.28 19.84
N SER A 54 18.57 -14.50 20.31
CA SER A 54 19.60 -14.96 21.24
C SER A 54 19.07 -15.35 22.62
N ASP A 55 17.88 -14.83 23.02
CA ASP A 55 17.23 -15.22 24.29
C ASP A 55 16.73 -16.68 24.30
N SER A 56 16.82 -17.41 23.18
CA SER A 56 16.57 -18.85 23.05
C SER A 56 15.17 -19.36 23.40
N GLY A 57 14.27 -18.55 23.95
CA GLY A 57 12.90 -18.93 24.32
C GLY A 57 11.84 -18.24 23.47
N PHE A 58 10.87 -19.00 22.92
CA PHE A 58 9.76 -18.50 22.11
C PHE A 58 8.41 -18.92 22.71
N GLY A 59 8.18 -18.50 23.97
CA GLY A 59 6.90 -18.69 24.64
C GLY A 59 5.81 -17.75 24.14
N TYR A 60 4.61 -17.84 24.71
CA TYR A 60 3.55 -16.87 24.46
C TYR A 60 3.87 -15.54 25.13
N GLU A 61 3.99 -14.47 24.32
CA GLU A 61 4.27 -13.13 24.81
C GLU A 61 3.01 -12.27 24.87
N TYR A 62 2.92 -11.43 25.89
CA TYR A 62 1.92 -10.37 25.95
C TYR A 62 2.48 -9.10 25.26
N LYS A 63 1.61 -8.17 24.91
CA LYS A 63 1.99 -6.85 24.42
C LYS A 63 2.25 -5.92 25.60
N PRO A 64 3.51 -5.53 25.90
CA PRO A 64 3.82 -4.65 27.00
C PRO A 64 3.33 -3.23 26.73
N GLU A 65 3.26 -2.38 27.74
CA GLU A 65 2.84 -0.98 27.58
C GLU A 65 3.76 -0.19 26.64
N SER A 66 5.07 -0.49 26.65
CA SER A 66 6.06 0.12 25.72
C SER A 66 5.68 -0.08 24.25
N PHE A 67 5.11 -1.23 23.91
CA PHE A 67 4.62 -1.53 22.56
C PHE A 67 3.51 -0.55 22.10
N PHE A 68 2.55 -0.24 22.99
CA PHE A 68 1.49 0.72 22.70
C PHE A 68 1.98 2.17 22.73
N LEU A 69 2.89 2.50 23.63
CA LEU A 69 3.50 3.82 23.72
C LEU A 69 4.34 4.16 22.46
N ALA A 70 5.02 3.18 21.86
CA ALA A 70 5.74 3.38 20.61
C ALA A 70 4.78 3.83 19.50
N GLN A 71 3.65 3.14 19.35
CA GLN A 71 2.62 3.48 18.35
C GLN A 71 1.98 4.83 18.64
N LYS A 72 1.59 5.07 19.89
CA LYS A 72 1.00 6.35 20.32
C LYS A 72 1.92 7.52 19.99
N LYS A 73 3.22 7.43 20.33
CA LYS A 73 4.20 8.48 20.05
C LYS A 73 4.41 8.67 18.55
N TRP A 74 4.49 7.57 17.77
CA TRP A 74 4.64 7.67 16.31
C TRP A 74 3.47 8.42 15.69
N TYR A 75 2.23 8.06 16.05
CA TYR A 75 1.02 8.70 15.51
C TYR A 75 0.89 10.15 15.95
N GLN A 76 1.22 10.45 17.20
CA GLN A 76 1.21 11.84 17.69
C GLN A 76 2.23 12.71 16.93
N ASN A 77 3.46 12.21 16.75
CA ASN A 77 4.54 12.99 16.15
C ASN A 77 4.39 13.18 14.64
N HIS A 78 3.83 12.20 13.93
CA HIS A 78 3.77 12.21 12.46
C HIS A 78 2.41 12.65 11.91
N TYR A 79 1.34 12.44 12.65
CA TYR A 79 -0.04 12.66 12.14
C TYR A 79 -0.91 13.53 13.04
N ASP A 80 -0.41 13.95 14.19
CA ASP A 80 -1.18 14.67 15.22
C ASP A 80 -2.45 13.91 15.63
N ILE A 81 -2.30 12.59 15.83
CA ILE A 81 -3.38 11.68 16.23
C ILE A 81 -3.01 11.04 17.58
N GLU A 82 -3.90 11.18 18.54
CA GLU A 82 -3.81 10.47 19.80
C GLU A 82 -4.45 9.08 19.67
N LEU A 83 -3.61 8.02 19.62
CA LEU A 83 -4.10 6.66 19.62
C LEU A 83 -4.54 6.22 21.03
N ILE A 84 -5.69 5.56 21.07
CA ILE A 84 -6.24 4.93 22.27
C ILE A 84 -6.01 3.42 22.16
N LYS A 85 -5.34 2.83 23.15
CA LYS A 85 -4.94 1.42 23.16
C LYS A 85 -6.09 0.45 22.90
N GLU A 86 -7.24 0.73 23.49
CA GLU A 86 -8.46 -0.07 23.38
C GLU A 86 -9.03 -0.11 21.96
N GLN A 87 -8.70 0.88 21.14
CA GLN A 87 -9.13 0.98 19.74
C GLN A 87 -8.28 0.16 18.78
N LEU A 88 -7.17 -0.41 19.25
CA LEU A 88 -6.21 -1.14 18.41
C LEU A 88 -6.50 -2.64 18.41
N LEU A 89 -6.70 -3.18 17.22
CA LEU A 89 -6.76 -4.61 16.96
C LEU A 89 -5.60 -5.00 16.04
N PHE A 90 -5.17 -6.26 16.10
CA PHE A 90 -4.07 -6.77 15.28
C PHE A 90 -4.51 -8.03 14.54
N SER A 91 -4.06 -8.17 13.30
CA SER A 91 -4.31 -9.35 12.48
C SER A 91 -3.11 -9.64 11.58
N PRO A 92 -3.01 -10.83 10.96
CA PRO A 92 -1.83 -11.24 10.19
C PRO A 92 -1.54 -10.37 8.96
N SER A 93 -2.54 -9.69 8.39
CA SER A 93 -2.37 -8.84 7.22
C SER A 93 -3.51 -7.85 7.02
N ILE A 94 -3.27 -6.79 6.23
CA ILE A 94 -4.31 -5.83 5.81
C ILE A 94 -5.46 -6.54 5.07
N THR A 95 -5.14 -7.48 4.19
CA THR A 95 -6.16 -8.22 3.42
C THR A 95 -7.04 -9.09 4.33
N THR A 96 -6.45 -9.72 5.36
CA THR A 96 -7.20 -10.42 6.41
C THR A 96 -8.11 -9.46 7.16
N SER A 97 -7.60 -8.30 7.57
CA SER A 97 -8.40 -7.27 8.26
C SER A 97 -9.59 -6.82 7.43
N ILE A 98 -9.36 -6.50 6.16
CA ILE A 98 -10.41 -6.06 5.22
C ILE A 98 -11.43 -7.18 4.98
N SER A 99 -11.00 -8.45 4.84
CA SER A 99 -11.89 -9.60 4.70
C SER A 99 -12.86 -9.71 5.88
N VAL A 100 -12.33 -9.63 7.10
CA VAL A 100 -13.15 -9.70 8.32
C VAL A 100 -14.12 -8.51 8.41
N ILE A 101 -13.68 -7.30 8.07
CA ILE A 101 -14.55 -6.12 8.08
C ILE A 101 -15.69 -6.29 7.07
N ILE A 102 -15.39 -6.72 5.85
CA ILE A 102 -16.40 -6.98 4.82
C ILE A 102 -17.40 -8.04 5.31
N GLU A 103 -16.92 -9.15 5.84
CA GLU A 103 -17.81 -10.23 6.31
C GLU A 103 -18.71 -9.82 7.47
N ASN A 104 -18.22 -9.01 8.41
CA ASN A 104 -18.99 -8.56 9.56
C ASN A 104 -20.10 -7.55 9.20
N PHE A 105 -19.88 -6.71 8.19
CA PHE A 105 -20.75 -5.56 7.94
C PHE A 105 -21.50 -5.62 6.61
N THR A 106 -21.34 -6.72 5.87
CA THR A 106 -22.05 -6.95 4.61
C THR A 106 -22.56 -8.39 4.52
N SER A 107 -23.56 -8.63 3.70
CA SER A 107 -24.07 -9.95 3.33
C SER A 107 -23.49 -10.38 1.96
N LYS A 108 -23.55 -11.69 1.64
CA LYS A 108 -23.25 -12.15 0.28
C LYS A 108 -24.16 -11.43 -0.73
N GLY A 109 -23.56 -10.95 -1.82
CA GLY A 109 -24.25 -10.15 -2.82
C GLY A 109 -24.26 -8.64 -2.57
N ASP A 110 -23.95 -8.16 -1.36
CA ASP A 110 -23.80 -6.73 -1.10
C ASP A 110 -22.63 -6.13 -1.89
N GLY A 111 -22.69 -4.82 -2.12
CA GLY A 111 -21.67 -4.08 -2.82
C GLY A 111 -20.58 -3.54 -1.89
N VAL A 112 -19.32 -3.67 -2.33
CA VAL A 112 -18.16 -3.00 -1.72
C VAL A 112 -17.55 -2.07 -2.75
N ILE A 113 -17.44 -0.78 -2.39
CA ILE A 113 -16.97 0.27 -3.29
C ILE A 113 -15.44 0.33 -3.23
N ILE A 114 -14.80 0.35 -4.40
CA ILE A 114 -13.36 0.58 -4.58
C ILE A 114 -13.12 1.59 -5.70
N GLN A 115 -11.92 2.16 -5.75
CA GLN A 115 -11.56 3.26 -6.65
C GLN A 115 -10.45 2.86 -7.65
N PRO A 116 -10.72 2.02 -8.68
CA PRO A 116 -9.71 1.62 -9.64
C PRO A 116 -9.22 2.79 -10.53
N PRO A 117 -7.92 2.71 -11.00
CA PRO A 117 -6.99 1.62 -10.77
C PRO A 117 -6.53 1.59 -9.32
N VAL A 118 -6.67 0.45 -8.65
CA VAL A 118 -6.38 0.28 -7.22
C VAL A 118 -5.78 -1.09 -6.94
N PHE A 119 -5.16 -1.25 -5.79
CA PHE A 119 -4.53 -2.49 -5.34
C PHE A 119 -5.41 -3.71 -5.61
N MET A 120 -4.85 -4.68 -6.36
CA MET A 120 -5.60 -5.77 -6.96
C MET A 120 -6.26 -6.72 -5.95
N GLU A 121 -5.62 -6.91 -4.79
CA GLU A 121 -6.13 -7.82 -3.77
C GLU A 121 -7.46 -7.34 -3.15
N PHE A 122 -7.81 -6.04 -3.23
CA PHE A 122 -9.15 -5.61 -2.82
C PHE A 122 -10.25 -6.29 -3.62
N ARG A 123 -10.05 -6.46 -4.94
CA ARG A 123 -11.02 -7.18 -5.79
C ARG A 123 -11.13 -8.65 -5.42
N ASP A 124 -9.96 -9.25 -5.10
CA ASP A 124 -9.92 -10.67 -4.76
C ASP A 124 -10.58 -10.92 -3.40
N VAL A 125 -10.32 -10.08 -2.41
CA VAL A 125 -11.00 -10.14 -1.10
C VAL A 125 -12.51 -9.99 -1.25
N ILE A 126 -12.98 -9.00 -2.02
CA ILE A 126 -14.42 -8.75 -2.25
C ILE A 126 -15.07 -9.98 -2.91
N ARG A 127 -14.45 -10.53 -3.95
CA ARG A 127 -14.98 -11.70 -4.67
C ARG A 127 -14.96 -12.97 -3.81
N ASN A 128 -13.85 -13.22 -3.12
CA ASN A 128 -13.67 -14.42 -2.30
C ASN A 128 -14.62 -14.44 -1.11
N THR A 129 -15.04 -13.27 -0.63
CA THR A 129 -16.06 -13.15 0.41
C THR A 129 -17.51 -13.19 -0.15
N GLY A 130 -17.68 -13.34 -1.48
CA GLY A 130 -18.97 -13.42 -2.15
C GLY A 130 -19.71 -12.08 -2.30
N ARG A 131 -19.00 -10.95 -2.24
CA ARG A 131 -19.56 -9.61 -2.41
C ARG A 131 -19.36 -9.11 -3.84
N ARG A 132 -20.12 -8.07 -4.22
CA ARG A 132 -20.01 -7.42 -5.53
C ARG A 132 -19.02 -6.27 -5.47
N ILE A 133 -18.19 -6.16 -6.51
CA ILE A 133 -17.32 -5.00 -6.68
C ILE A 133 -18.15 -3.86 -7.27
N VAL A 134 -18.21 -2.74 -6.55
CA VAL A 134 -18.79 -1.49 -7.00
C VAL A 134 -17.64 -0.53 -7.30
N LYS A 135 -17.55 -0.06 -8.55
CA LYS A 135 -16.43 0.78 -8.99
C LYS A 135 -16.83 2.26 -8.96
N ASN A 136 -16.03 3.05 -8.24
CA ASN A 136 -15.92 4.49 -8.40
C ASN A 136 -14.56 4.78 -9.06
N SER A 137 -14.50 4.66 -10.38
CA SER A 137 -13.24 4.74 -11.13
C SER A 137 -12.61 6.12 -11.03
N LEU A 138 -11.30 6.17 -10.74
CA LEU A 138 -10.54 7.42 -10.72
C LEU A 138 -10.43 7.99 -12.14
N GLN A 139 -10.48 9.32 -12.25
CA GLN A 139 -10.34 10.05 -13.49
C GLN A 139 -8.94 10.64 -13.60
N LEU A 140 -8.22 10.32 -14.68
CA LEU A 140 -6.94 10.99 -15.00
C LEU A 140 -7.22 12.32 -15.72
N LYS A 141 -6.92 13.45 -15.07
CA LYS A 141 -7.10 14.81 -15.59
C LYS A 141 -5.80 15.60 -15.43
N ASN A 142 -5.24 16.08 -16.54
CA ASN A 142 -4.01 16.88 -16.55
C ASN A 142 -2.85 16.20 -15.80
N GLY A 143 -2.61 14.90 -16.06
CA GLY A 143 -1.55 14.12 -15.42
C GLY A 143 -1.79 13.71 -13.96
N ASN A 144 -2.95 14.07 -13.37
CA ASN A 144 -3.29 13.74 -11.99
C ASN A 144 -4.58 12.93 -11.90
N TYR A 145 -4.59 11.91 -11.06
CA TYR A 145 -5.81 11.16 -10.75
C TYR A 145 -6.70 11.92 -9.76
N LYS A 146 -7.99 11.94 -10.01
CA LYS A 146 -9.01 12.58 -9.20
C LYS A 146 -10.15 11.62 -8.91
N ILE A 147 -10.80 11.77 -7.76
CA ILE A 147 -12.02 11.05 -7.42
C ILE A 147 -13.18 11.70 -8.17
N ASP A 148 -14.02 10.87 -8.78
CA ASP A 148 -15.33 11.28 -9.29
C ASP A 148 -16.33 11.29 -8.12
N PHE A 149 -16.52 12.46 -7.51
CA PHE A 149 -17.40 12.59 -6.34
C PHE A 149 -18.87 12.45 -6.66
N GLU A 150 -19.30 12.81 -7.86
CA GLU A 150 -20.68 12.64 -8.29
C GLU A 150 -21.00 11.14 -8.46
N ASP A 151 -20.13 10.41 -9.15
CA ASP A 151 -20.24 8.96 -9.26
C ASP A 151 -20.14 8.27 -7.89
N LEU A 152 -19.23 8.73 -7.00
CA LEU A 152 -19.12 8.19 -5.64
C LEU A 152 -20.44 8.36 -4.87
N GLU A 153 -21.04 9.55 -4.90
CA GLU A 153 -22.31 9.79 -4.24
C GLU A 153 -23.41 8.90 -4.80
N ASN A 154 -23.46 8.71 -6.12
CA ASN A 154 -24.43 7.81 -6.73
C ASN A 154 -24.19 6.34 -6.37
N LYS A 155 -22.94 5.89 -6.24
CA LYS A 155 -22.58 4.51 -5.84
C LYS A 155 -22.85 4.23 -4.37
N THR A 156 -22.90 5.25 -3.52
CA THR A 156 -23.20 5.09 -2.09
C THR A 156 -24.70 5.12 -1.74
N LYS A 157 -25.58 5.53 -2.66
CA LYS A 157 -27.04 5.58 -2.43
C LYS A 157 -27.73 4.21 -2.26
N PRO A 158 -27.39 3.17 -3.06
CA PRO A 158 -28.01 1.85 -2.91
C PRO A 158 -27.71 1.25 -1.53
N GLU A 159 -28.73 0.80 -0.82
CA GLU A 159 -28.62 0.26 0.54
C GLU A 159 -27.74 -0.99 0.65
N GLU A 160 -27.65 -1.75 -0.44
CA GLU A 160 -26.77 -2.92 -0.52
C GLU A 160 -25.28 -2.56 -0.66
N ASN A 161 -24.93 -1.31 -0.93
CA ASN A 161 -23.55 -0.83 -0.97
C ASN A 161 -23.18 -0.27 0.41
N LYS A 162 -22.44 -1.01 1.23
CA LYS A 162 -22.26 -0.71 2.66
C LYS A 162 -20.87 -0.28 3.06
N VAL A 163 -19.88 -0.58 2.25
CA VAL A 163 -18.46 -0.37 2.57
C VAL A 163 -17.76 0.34 1.41
N LEU A 164 -17.00 1.37 1.72
CA LEU A 164 -16.00 1.99 0.82
C LEU A 164 -14.60 1.64 1.33
N ILE A 165 -13.79 1.00 0.48
CA ILE A 165 -12.36 0.79 0.74
C ILE A 165 -11.59 1.91 0.05
N LEU A 166 -11.01 2.80 0.84
CA LEU A 166 -10.13 3.88 0.39
C LEU A 166 -8.67 3.46 0.51
N CYS A 167 -7.86 3.65 -0.52
CA CYS A 167 -6.41 3.48 -0.47
C CYS A 167 -5.75 4.85 -0.31
N ASN A 168 -5.01 5.08 0.78
CA ASN A 168 -4.41 6.38 1.09
C ASN A 168 -3.07 6.25 1.83
N PRO A 169 -1.93 6.51 1.22
CA PRO A 169 -1.68 6.84 -0.20
C PRO A 169 -2.14 5.78 -1.20
N HIS A 170 -2.56 6.19 -2.38
CA HIS A 170 -3.23 5.34 -3.35
C HIS A 170 -2.26 4.58 -4.25
N ASN A 171 -2.19 3.27 -4.10
CA ASN A 171 -1.45 2.36 -4.96
C ASN A 171 -2.37 1.85 -6.09
N PRO A 172 -2.03 1.99 -7.39
CA PRO A 172 -0.68 2.23 -7.93
C PRO A 172 -0.38 3.69 -8.31
N VAL A 173 -1.34 4.60 -8.26
CA VAL A 173 -1.24 5.93 -8.89
C VAL A 173 -0.44 6.96 -8.10
N GLY A 174 -0.05 6.62 -6.85
CA GLY A 174 0.81 7.46 -6.03
C GLY A 174 0.14 8.70 -5.42
N ARG A 175 -1.19 8.83 -5.48
CA ARG A 175 -1.91 9.96 -4.89
C ARG A 175 -1.92 9.92 -3.36
N VAL A 176 -1.76 11.09 -2.75
CA VAL A 176 -2.06 11.35 -1.33
C VAL A 176 -3.29 12.23 -1.26
N TRP A 177 -4.40 11.71 -0.73
CA TRP A 177 -5.67 12.44 -0.73
C TRP A 177 -5.60 13.62 0.22
N ARG A 178 -6.00 14.80 -0.28
CA ARG A 178 -5.98 16.07 0.46
C ARG A 178 -7.14 16.15 1.45
N LYS A 179 -7.01 17.02 2.43
CA LYS A 179 -8.07 17.25 3.44
C LYS A 179 -9.43 17.55 2.82
N GLU A 180 -9.46 18.35 1.75
CA GLU A 180 -10.69 18.72 1.04
C GLU A 180 -11.34 17.52 0.34
N GLU A 181 -10.51 16.60 -0.20
CA GLU A 181 -10.99 15.35 -0.82
C GLU A 181 -11.52 14.39 0.24
N LEU A 182 -10.80 14.24 1.36
CA LEU A 182 -11.23 13.40 2.49
C LEU A 182 -12.51 13.95 3.15
N ASN A 183 -12.63 15.26 3.33
CA ASN A 183 -13.87 15.89 3.82
C ASN A 183 -15.07 15.49 2.99
N LYS A 184 -14.96 15.51 1.65
CA LYS A 184 -16.04 15.11 0.75
C LYS A 184 -16.35 13.62 0.86
N ILE A 185 -15.33 12.76 0.90
CA ILE A 185 -15.51 11.30 1.08
C ILE A 185 -16.28 11.03 2.37
N VAL A 186 -15.83 11.59 3.49
CA VAL A 186 -16.44 11.38 4.81
C VAL A 186 -17.88 11.91 4.84
N ALA A 187 -18.15 13.07 4.24
CA ALA A 187 -19.50 13.63 4.16
C ALA A 187 -20.44 12.71 3.36
N ILE A 188 -19.98 12.17 2.22
CA ILE A 188 -20.74 11.22 1.40
C ILE A 188 -20.99 9.91 2.18
N CYS A 189 -19.97 9.37 2.83
CA CYS A 189 -20.11 8.16 3.66
C CYS A 189 -21.10 8.36 4.80
N LYS A 190 -21.03 9.50 5.51
CA LYS A 190 -21.98 9.85 6.58
C LYS A 190 -23.40 9.95 6.06
N LYS A 191 -23.60 10.68 4.96
CA LYS A 191 -24.94 10.89 4.32
C LYS A 191 -25.63 9.59 3.95
N ASN A 192 -24.87 8.62 3.45
CA ASN A 192 -25.38 7.36 2.92
C ASN A 192 -25.09 6.15 3.85
N ASN A 193 -24.70 6.39 5.10
CA ASN A 193 -24.45 5.36 6.12
C ASN A 193 -23.40 4.30 5.72
N ILE A 194 -22.36 4.69 4.97
CA ILE A 194 -21.28 3.83 4.48
C ILE A 194 -20.18 3.68 5.54
N ILE A 195 -19.69 2.47 5.75
CA ILE A 195 -18.47 2.23 6.53
C ILE A 195 -17.27 2.60 5.67
N LEU A 196 -16.46 3.54 6.14
CA LEU A 196 -15.23 3.95 5.47
C LEU A 196 -14.04 3.14 6.04
N VAL A 197 -13.47 2.27 5.22
CA VAL A 197 -12.24 1.51 5.53
C VAL A 197 -11.09 2.13 4.75
N SER A 198 -10.12 2.69 5.45
CA SER A 198 -8.93 3.27 4.82
C SER A 198 -7.73 2.33 4.98
N ASP A 199 -7.17 1.89 3.86
CA ASP A 199 -5.86 1.24 3.82
C ASP A 199 -4.78 2.33 3.80
N GLU A 200 -4.11 2.48 4.93
CA GLU A 200 -3.07 3.49 5.17
C GLU A 200 -1.66 2.86 5.28
N ILE A 201 -1.44 1.69 4.66
CA ILE A 201 -0.16 0.97 4.78
C ILE A 201 1.04 1.77 4.22
N HIS A 202 0.80 2.71 3.32
CA HIS A 202 1.83 3.57 2.73
C HIS A 202 1.95 4.95 3.39
N LYS A 203 1.26 5.21 4.50
CA LYS A 203 1.10 6.52 5.15
C LYS A 203 2.41 7.24 5.49
N ASP A 204 3.48 6.50 5.77
CA ASP A 204 4.77 7.05 6.17
C ASP A 204 5.64 7.45 4.95
N ILE A 205 5.33 6.97 3.75
CA ILE A 205 6.13 7.21 2.54
C ILE A 205 5.47 8.30 1.71
N ILE A 206 5.70 9.54 2.13
CA ILE A 206 5.15 10.75 1.53
C ILE A 206 6.29 11.53 0.89
N LEU A 207 6.10 11.94 -0.36
CA LEU A 207 7.15 12.47 -1.22
C LEU A 207 6.92 13.96 -1.52
N PHE A 208 8.01 14.66 -1.83
CA PHE A 208 8.01 16.03 -2.35
C PHE A 208 7.26 17.03 -1.47
N GLY A 209 7.36 16.88 -0.14
CA GLY A 209 6.74 17.78 0.82
C GLY A 209 5.22 17.73 0.88
N ASN A 210 4.57 16.74 0.21
CA ASN A 210 3.16 16.50 0.39
C ASN A 210 2.85 16.15 1.85
N LYS A 211 1.58 16.24 2.25
CA LYS A 211 1.15 15.96 3.62
C LYS A 211 0.09 14.86 3.61
N PHE A 212 0.35 13.80 4.36
CA PHE A 212 -0.63 12.76 4.62
C PHE A 212 -1.65 13.23 5.67
N THR A 213 -2.90 12.88 5.44
CA THR A 213 -3.99 13.05 6.42
C THR A 213 -4.69 11.70 6.58
N SER A 214 -4.72 11.17 7.80
CA SER A 214 -5.45 9.95 8.10
C SER A 214 -6.95 10.21 8.19
N VAL A 215 -7.76 9.22 7.79
CA VAL A 215 -9.22 9.29 7.99
C VAL A 215 -9.61 9.32 9.47
N LEU A 216 -8.73 8.92 10.37
CA LEU A 216 -8.97 8.97 11.82
C LEU A 216 -9.18 10.40 12.34
N GLN A 217 -8.70 11.43 11.63
CA GLN A 217 -8.97 12.83 11.99
C GLN A 217 -10.46 13.21 11.83
N TYR A 218 -11.27 12.37 11.23
CA TYR A 218 -12.69 12.61 10.94
C TYR A 218 -13.66 11.78 11.78
N THR A 219 -13.18 11.09 12.79
CA THR A 219 -14.02 10.20 13.63
C THR A 219 -15.09 10.95 14.41
N ASN A 220 -14.87 12.24 14.72
CA ASN A 220 -15.87 13.14 15.30
C ASN A 220 -16.96 13.56 14.29
N VAL A 221 -16.70 13.46 13.01
CA VAL A 221 -17.65 13.78 11.93
C VAL A 221 -18.47 12.56 11.56
N TRP A 222 -17.81 11.39 11.45
CA TRP A 222 -18.42 10.11 11.12
C TRP A 222 -17.80 9.00 11.98
N ASN A 223 -18.61 8.28 12.72
CA ASN A 223 -18.13 7.26 13.66
C ASN A 223 -17.92 5.86 13.04
N LYS A 224 -18.30 5.64 11.75
CA LYS A 224 -18.06 4.38 11.04
C LYS A 224 -16.81 4.45 10.17
N ILE A 225 -15.71 4.90 10.77
CA ILE A 225 -14.38 4.98 10.16
C ILE A 225 -13.48 3.92 10.77
N ILE A 226 -12.75 3.20 9.90
CA ILE A 226 -11.74 2.19 10.25
C ILE A 226 -10.48 2.50 9.46
N ALA A 227 -9.33 2.54 10.13
CA ALA A 227 -8.03 2.61 9.46
C ALA A 227 -7.28 1.28 9.62
N CYS A 228 -6.76 0.77 8.51
CA CYS A 228 -5.91 -0.41 8.47
C CYS A 228 -4.49 0.02 8.07
N THR A 229 -3.49 -0.39 8.82
CA THR A 229 -2.09 -0.01 8.56
C THR A 229 -1.12 -1.09 9.00
N SER A 230 0.15 -0.94 8.64
CA SER A 230 1.26 -1.78 9.06
C SER A 230 2.57 -1.04 8.87
N GLU A 231 3.59 -1.35 9.65
CA GLU A 231 4.96 -0.90 9.48
C GLU A 231 5.68 -1.60 8.31
N ALA A 232 5.06 -2.64 7.75
CA ALA A 232 5.62 -3.51 6.72
C ALA A 232 6.20 -2.77 5.52
N LYS A 233 5.42 -1.82 4.96
CA LYS A 233 5.84 -1.07 3.77
C LYS A 233 6.79 0.06 4.10
N THR A 234 6.70 0.61 5.30
CA THR A 234 7.56 1.70 5.76
C THR A 234 8.99 1.24 5.99
N PHE A 235 9.19 0.07 6.62
CA PHE A 235 10.49 -0.40 7.10
C PHE A 235 10.99 -1.69 6.43
N ASN A 236 10.40 -2.09 5.29
CA ASN A 236 10.78 -3.32 4.58
C ASN A 236 10.62 -4.60 5.43
N LEU A 237 9.51 -4.72 6.17
CA LEU A 237 9.26 -5.80 7.12
C LEU A 237 8.10 -6.73 6.69
N CYS A 238 7.78 -6.80 5.40
CA CYS A 238 6.60 -7.53 4.90
C CYS A 238 6.55 -9.01 5.30
N GLY A 239 7.70 -9.62 5.59
CA GLY A 239 7.77 -11.05 5.97
C GLY A 239 7.51 -11.32 7.45
N ILE A 240 7.51 -10.28 8.32
CA ILE A 240 7.43 -10.43 9.78
C ILE A 240 6.53 -9.37 10.46
N SER A 241 5.64 -8.73 9.72
CA SER A 241 4.75 -7.70 10.27
C SER A 241 3.30 -8.15 10.29
N ASP A 242 2.53 -7.53 11.20
CA ASP A 242 1.08 -7.66 11.30
C ASP A 242 0.39 -6.42 10.71
N SER A 243 -0.93 -6.52 10.57
CA SER A 243 -1.81 -5.37 10.35
C SER A 243 -2.32 -4.85 11.68
N MET A 244 -2.27 -3.54 11.86
CA MET A 244 -2.97 -2.83 12.93
C MET A 244 -4.27 -2.24 12.36
N VAL A 245 -5.38 -2.57 13.01
CA VAL A 245 -6.72 -2.07 12.69
C VAL A 245 -7.15 -1.12 13.79
N ILE A 246 -7.38 0.14 13.45
CA ILE A 246 -7.77 1.19 14.38
C ILE A 246 -9.26 1.43 14.22
N VAL A 247 -10.03 1.14 15.28
CA VAL A 247 -11.49 1.15 15.26
C VAL A 247 -12.02 1.96 16.44
N PRO A 248 -12.23 3.27 16.27
CA PRO A 248 -12.74 4.13 17.36
C PRO A 248 -14.16 3.77 17.84
N ASN A 249 -15.05 3.34 16.95
CA ASN A 249 -16.41 2.94 17.28
C ASN A 249 -16.47 1.62 18.04
N ASP A 250 -17.08 1.63 19.24
CA ASP A 250 -17.10 0.48 20.17
C ASP A 250 -17.87 -0.73 19.62
N GLU A 251 -19.02 -0.51 18.97
CA GLU A 251 -19.85 -1.59 18.42
C GLU A 251 -19.15 -2.27 17.25
N ILE A 252 -18.61 -1.48 16.32
CA ILE A 252 -17.83 -1.98 15.17
C ILE A 252 -16.62 -2.75 15.68
N ARG A 253 -15.91 -2.20 16.66
CA ARG A 253 -14.72 -2.82 17.25
C ARG A 253 -15.04 -4.13 17.93
N SER A 254 -16.12 -4.19 18.73
CA SER A 254 -16.56 -5.42 19.38
C SER A 254 -16.85 -6.52 18.35
N SER A 255 -17.59 -6.22 17.30
CA SER A 255 -17.92 -7.18 16.24
C SER A 255 -16.65 -7.74 15.56
N ILE A 256 -15.69 -6.87 15.20
CA ILE A 256 -14.41 -7.31 14.60
C ILE A 256 -13.62 -8.16 15.60
N LYS A 257 -13.55 -7.74 16.85
CA LYS A 257 -12.84 -8.44 17.93
C LYS A 257 -13.39 -9.86 18.17
N ASP A 258 -14.70 -10.04 18.12
CA ASP A 258 -15.33 -11.34 18.27
C ASP A 258 -14.98 -12.28 17.10
N THR A 259 -14.94 -11.75 15.88
CA THR A 259 -14.48 -12.51 14.72
C THR A 259 -12.99 -12.84 14.81
N PHE A 260 -12.15 -11.90 15.24
CA PHE A 260 -10.73 -12.16 15.49
C PHE A 260 -10.52 -13.24 16.55
N LYS A 261 -11.31 -13.23 17.60
CA LYS A 261 -11.33 -14.29 18.62
C LYS A 261 -11.72 -15.64 18.04
N LYS A 262 -12.83 -15.67 17.28
CA LYS A 262 -13.36 -16.90 16.65
C LYS A 262 -12.31 -17.60 15.79
N TYR A 263 -11.53 -16.84 15.04
CA TYR A 263 -10.51 -17.38 14.12
C TYR A 263 -9.08 -17.31 14.64
N ASN A 264 -8.87 -16.90 15.91
CA ASN A 264 -7.54 -16.77 16.52
C ASN A 264 -6.58 -15.81 15.78
N LEU A 265 -7.09 -14.74 15.16
CA LEU A 265 -6.32 -13.82 14.32
C LEU A 265 -5.51 -12.80 15.12
N GLY A 266 -5.85 -12.55 16.39
CA GLY A 266 -5.25 -11.48 17.21
C GLY A 266 -3.88 -11.81 17.81
N ARG A 267 -3.28 -12.95 17.49
CA ARG A 267 -1.98 -13.37 18.02
C ARG A 267 -0.85 -12.77 17.21
N THR A 268 -0.13 -11.84 17.81
CA THR A 268 1.12 -11.29 17.28
C THR A 268 2.28 -12.19 17.68
N ASN A 269 3.18 -12.54 16.77
CA ASN A 269 4.38 -13.29 17.14
C ASN A 269 5.44 -12.37 17.78
N ALA A 270 6.40 -12.97 18.50
CA ALA A 270 7.44 -12.24 19.23
C ALA A 270 8.28 -11.32 18.33
N LEU A 271 8.61 -11.77 17.11
CA LEU A 271 9.44 -11.01 16.17
C LEU A 271 8.68 -9.80 15.63
N THR A 272 7.41 -9.97 15.25
CA THR A 272 6.55 -8.85 14.81
C THR A 272 6.42 -7.78 15.90
N ARG A 273 6.24 -8.19 17.17
CA ARG A 273 6.17 -7.25 18.29
C ARG A 273 7.44 -6.41 18.41
N ILE A 274 8.59 -7.06 18.40
CA ILE A 274 9.90 -6.39 18.53
C ILE A 274 10.17 -5.46 17.34
N THR A 275 9.86 -5.90 16.12
CA THR A 275 10.09 -5.07 14.92
C THR A 275 9.23 -3.81 14.93
N LEU A 276 7.93 -3.92 15.22
CA LEU A 276 7.02 -2.77 15.27
C LEU A 276 7.45 -1.78 16.37
N GLU A 277 7.72 -2.26 17.57
CA GLU A 277 8.13 -1.41 18.69
C GLU A 277 9.46 -0.68 18.38
N THR A 278 10.45 -1.39 17.82
CA THR A 278 11.74 -0.81 17.46
C THR A 278 11.61 0.14 16.27
N ALA A 279 10.86 -0.22 15.25
CA ALA A 279 10.64 0.63 14.07
C ALA A 279 10.04 1.98 14.46
N TYR A 280 9.00 1.99 15.30
CA TYR A 280 8.33 3.22 15.71
C TYR A 280 9.06 4.00 16.80
N THR A 281 10.06 3.41 17.47
CA THR A 281 10.90 4.15 18.44
C THR A 281 12.22 4.65 17.87
N LYS A 282 12.79 3.98 16.86
CA LYS A 282 14.15 4.25 16.36
C LYS A 282 14.24 4.45 14.84
N GLY A 283 13.19 4.15 14.07
CA GLY A 283 13.24 4.10 12.61
C GLY A 283 13.15 5.44 11.88
N ASP A 284 12.88 6.56 12.56
CA ASP A 284 12.63 7.86 11.93
C ASP A 284 13.78 8.34 11.02
N ALA A 285 15.03 8.19 11.47
CA ALA A 285 16.19 8.57 10.68
C ALA A 285 16.38 7.71 9.42
N TRP A 286 16.04 6.42 9.49
CA TRP A 286 16.04 5.51 8.36
C TRP A 286 14.96 5.89 7.34
N LEU A 287 13.73 6.15 7.81
CA LEU A 287 12.62 6.59 6.98
C LEU A 287 12.94 7.88 6.21
N LYS A 288 13.51 8.88 6.88
CA LYS A 288 13.93 10.13 6.22
C LYS A 288 14.91 9.89 5.06
N LYS A 289 15.90 9.00 5.26
CA LYS A 289 16.84 8.62 4.20
C LYS A 289 16.16 7.85 3.06
N LEU A 290 15.23 6.95 3.38
CA LEU A 290 14.44 6.25 2.39
C LEU A 290 13.67 7.22 1.50
N ILE A 291 12.94 8.19 2.10
CA ILE A 291 12.15 9.18 1.36
C ILE A 291 13.05 9.94 0.37
N VAL A 292 14.19 10.46 0.82
CA VAL A 292 15.15 11.15 -0.05
C VAL A 292 15.62 10.25 -1.19
N THR A 293 15.91 8.97 -0.92
CA THR A 293 16.34 8.02 -1.96
C THR A 293 15.24 7.76 -2.98
N ILE A 294 13.99 7.62 -2.53
CA ILE A 294 12.85 7.45 -3.43
C ILE A 294 12.62 8.69 -4.30
N GLU A 295 12.72 9.90 -3.73
CA GLU A 295 12.60 11.16 -4.48
C GLU A 295 13.69 11.31 -5.53
N ILE A 296 14.94 10.93 -5.21
CA ILE A 296 16.04 10.88 -6.19
C ILE A 296 15.70 9.93 -7.34
N ASN A 297 15.17 8.74 -7.03
CA ASN A 297 14.79 7.76 -8.05
C ASN A 297 13.61 8.22 -8.92
N VAL A 298 12.63 8.90 -8.36
CA VAL A 298 11.53 9.52 -9.14
C VAL A 298 12.06 10.60 -10.07
N ASN A 299 12.89 11.52 -9.56
CA ASN A 299 13.48 12.60 -10.36
C ASN A 299 14.40 12.06 -11.46
N LEU A 300 15.13 10.98 -11.20
CA LEU A 300 15.95 10.31 -12.21
C LEU A 300 15.07 9.83 -13.38
N ILE A 301 13.98 9.11 -13.09
CA ILE A 301 13.06 8.63 -14.13
C ILE A 301 12.49 9.81 -14.94
N GLU A 302 12.01 10.86 -14.26
CA GLU A 302 11.45 12.06 -14.90
C GLU A 302 12.47 12.70 -15.86
N ASN A 303 13.71 12.88 -15.39
CA ASN A 303 14.79 13.48 -16.19
C ASN A 303 15.18 12.63 -17.41
N GLU A 304 15.28 11.30 -17.27
CA GLU A 304 15.62 10.42 -18.39
C GLU A 304 14.51 10.37 -19.44
N LEU A 305 13.23 10.41 -19.04
CA LEU A 305 12.10 10.51 -19.96
C LEU A 305 12.12 11.85 -20.76
N ILE A 306 12.47 12.95 -20.08
CA ILE A 306 12.59 14.27 -20.73
C ILE A 306 13.79 14.29 -21.71
N LYS A 307 14.97 13.86 -21.26
CA LYS A 307 16.20 13.85 -22.10
C LYS A 307 16.05 13.02 -23.35
N SER A 308 15.38 11.88 -23.26
CA SER A 308 15.15 10.98 -24.39
C SER A 308 14.01 11.43 -25.31
N ASN A 309 13.32 12.52 -25.01
CA ASN A 309 12.09 12.95 -25.68
C ASN A 309 11.07 11.81 -25.79
N SER A 310 10.99 10.99 -24.74
CA SER A 310 10.13 9.80 -24.71
C SER A 310 8.65 10.17 -24.68
N ARG A 311 7.83 9.37 -25.39
CA ARG A 311 6.35 9.46 -25.29
C ARG A 311 5.77 8.79 -24.05
N ILE A 312 6.61 8.10 -23.26
CA ILE A 312 6.20 7.59 -21.93
C ILE A 312 5.98 8.77 -21.00
N LYS A 313 4.87 8.76 -20.26
CA LYS A 313 4.60 9.79 -19.25
C LYS A 313 4.68 9.19 -17.86
N LEU A 314 5.40 9.86 -16.97
CA LEU A 314 5.40 9.53 -15.56
C LEU A 314 4.21 10.23 -14.87
N ILE A 315 3.35 9.45 -14.23
CA ILE A 315 2.43 10.00 -13.23
C ILE A 315 3.25 10.19 -11.95
N LYS A 316 3.60 11.45 -11.66
CA LYS A 316 4.50 11.78 -10.55
C LYS A 316 3.84 11.40 -9.22
N PRO A 317 4.42 10.50 -8.41
CA PRO A 317 3.82 10.08 -7.17
C PRO A 317 3.94 11.17 -6.09
N GLU A 318 2.87 11.36 -5.32
CA GLU A 318 2.85 12.18 -4.10
C GLU A 318 3.23 11.34 -2.86
N GLY A 319 3.13 10.03 -2.97
CA GLY A 319 3.50 9.04 -1.94
C GLY A 319 3.71 7.66 -2.53
N THR A 320 4.09 6.70 -1.70
CA THR A 320 4.54 5.34 -2.04
C THR A 320 5.92 5.32 -2.71
N TYR A 321 6.46 4.11 -2.93
CA TYR A 321 7.67 3.88 -3.73
C TYR A 321 7.35 3.15 -5.05
N GLN A 322 6.12 3.33 -5.53
CA GLN A 322 5.66 2.79 -6.81
C GLN A 322 5.50 3.94 -7.79
N VAL A 323 6.03 3.78 -8.98
CA VAL A 323 5.77 4.73 -10.08
C VAL A 323 4.80 4.12 -11.08
N TRP A 324 3.97 4.98 -11.66
CA TRP A 324 2.93 4.64 -12.60
C TRP A 324 3.27 5.28 -13.94
N LEU A 325 3.65 4.45 -14.94
CA LEU A 325 4.10 4.87 -16.25
C LEU A 325 2.97 4.73 -17.26
N ASP A 326 2.64 5.80 -17.95
CA ASP A 326 1.61 5.89 -18.99
C ASP A 326 2.21 5.67 -20.37
N PHE A 327 1.68 4.69 -21.10
CA PHE A 327 2.10 4.31 -22.46
C PHE A 327 1.02 4.55 -23.53
N LYS A 328 -0.04 5.29 -23.22
CA LYS A 328 -1.20 5.53 -24.11
C LYS A 328 -0.84 6.16 -25.45
N ASP A 329 0.22 6.98 -25.47
CA ASP A 329 0.67 7.63 -26.69
C ASP A 329 1.51 6.70 -27.58
N ILE A 330 1.82 5.48 -27.10
CA ILE A 330 2.68 4.50 -27.79
C ILE A 330 1.88 3.29 -28.23
N TYR A 331 1.04 2.74 -27.34
CA TYR A 331 0.28 1.51 -27.56
C TYR A 331 -1.22 1.75 -27.55
N LYS A 332 -1.96 0.85 -28.23
CA LYS A 332 -3.42 0.82 -28.24
C LYS A 332 -3.98 -0.45 -27.60
N ASP A 333 -3.19 -1.52 -27.55
CA ASP A 333 -3.55 -2.79 -26.89
C ASP A 333 -2.67 -3.05 -25.68
N SER A 334 -3.31 -3.42 -24.56
CA SER A 334 -2.60 -3.61 -23.28
C SER A 334 -1.83 -4.93 -23.19
N LYS A 335 -2.24 -5.96 -23.94
CA LYS A 335 -1.52 -7.23 -23.98
C LYS A 335 -0.28 -7.11 -24.84
N GLU A 336 -0.43 -6.48 -26.03
CA GLU A 336 0.69 -6.15 -26.91
C GLU A 336 1.74 -5.34 -26.14
N MET A 337 1.30 -4.25 -25.47
CA MET A 337 2.18 -3.41 -24.65
C MET A 337 2.94 -4.24 -23.61
N PHE A 338 2.22 -5.06 -22.84
CA PHE A 338 2.83 -5.86 -21.78
C PHE A 338 3.87 -6.83 -22.33
N HIS A 339 3.54 -7.59 -23.37
CA HIS A 339 4.45 -8.55 -23.98
C HIS A 339 5.67 -7.86 -24.60
N HIS A 340 5.46 -6.80 -25.38
CA HIS A 340 6.55 -6.05 -26.01
C HIS A 340 7.51 -5.45 -24.98
N LEU A 341 6.98 -4.72 -23.99
CA LEU A 341 7.80 -4.13 -22.93
C LEU A 341 8.57 -5.19 -22.16
N THR A 342 7.91 -6.28 -21.74
CA THR A 342 8.55 -7.35 -20.98
C THR A 342 9.67 -8.02 -21.78
N GLU A 343 9.41 -8.34 -23.05
CA GLU A 343 10.37 -8.99 -23.93
C GLU A 343 11.57 -8.10 -24.27
N LYS A 344 11.30 -6.84 -24.65
CA LYS A 344 12.36 -5.94 -25.15
C LYS A 344 13.13 -5.26 -24.04
N SER A 345 12.45 -4.80 -22.97
CA SER A 345 13.16 -4.15 -21.86
C SER A 345 13.82 -5.15 -20.91
N LYS A 346 13.37 -6.40 -20.86
CA LYS A 346 13.78 -7.38 -19.84
C LYS A 346 13.55 -6.88 -18.41
N ILE A 347 12.49 -6.09 -18.19
CA ILE A 347 12.08 -5.57 -16.88
C ILE A 347 10.72 -6.16 -16.50
N ALA A 348 10.65 -6.84 -15.37
CA ALA A 348 9.39 -7.32 -14.82
C ALA A 348 8.67 -6.18 -14.08
N MET A 349 7.59 -5.66 -14.66
CA MET A 349 6.72 -4.64 -14.09
C MET A 349 5.29 -5.18 -13.98
N ASN A 350 4.51 -4.67 -13.04
CA ASN A 350 3.09 -5.04 -12.99
C ASN A 350 2.32 -4.40 -14.15
N ALA A 351 1.59 -5.23 -14.89
CA ALA A 351 0.68 -4.74 -15.92
C ALA A 351 -0.45 -3.91 -15.29
N GLY A 352 -0.73 -2.75 -15.86
CA GLY A 352 -1.71 -1.83 -15.29
C GLY A 352 -3.13 -2.38 -15.26
N HIS A 353 -3.51 -3.27 -16.17
CA HIS A 353 -4.82 -3.93 -16.15
C HIS A 353 -5.04 -4.87 -14.95
N TRP A 354 -3.96 -5.26 -14.24
CA TRP A 354 -4.09 -5.98 -12.97
C TRP A 354 -4.76 -5.14 -11.88
N TYR A 355 -4.68 -3.81 -11.98
CA TYR A 355 -5.27 -2.85 -11.04
C TYR A 355 -6.69 -2.39 -11.43
N GLY A 356 -7.18 -2.83 -12.58
CA GLY A 356 -8.46 -2.46 -13.17
C GLY A 356 -8.32 -2.12 -14.66
N ARG A 357 -9.44 -2.14 -15.39
CA ARG A 357 -9.44 -1.77 -16.83
C ARG A 357 -8.95 -0.34 -17.05
N GLU A 358 -9.12 0.50 -16.08
CA GLU A 358 -8.72 1.90 -16.03
C GLU A 358 -7.18 2.06 -16.14
N GLY A 359 -6.43 1.02 -15.75
CA GLY A 359 -4.98 0.97 -15.85
C GLY A 359 -4.43 0.28 -17.12
N ALA A 360 -5.26 -0.05 -18.12
CA ALA A 360 -4.92 -0.96 -19.22
C ALA A 360 -3.62 -0.63 -19.96
N LEU A 361 -3.35 0.65 -20.22
CA LEU A 361 -2.15 1.12 -20.94
C LEU A 361 -1.10 1.76 -20.02
N PHE A 362 -1.01 1.25 -18.78
CA PHE A 362 -0.02 1.66 -17.81
C PHE A 362 0.81 0.47 -17.34
N MET A 363 1.98 0.78 -16.77
CA MET A 363 2.81 -0.18 -16.03
C MET A 363 3.19 0.39 -14.68
N ARG A 364 3.16 -0.46 -13.62
CA ARG A 364 3.65 -0.08 -12.29
C ARG A 364 5.05 -0.63 -12.08
N MET A 365 5.98 0.23 -11.71
CA MET A 365 7.35 -0.13 -11.37
C MET A 365 7.67 0.20 -9.92
N ASN A 366 8.26 -0.75 -9.19
CA ASN A 366 8.80 -0.53 -7.86
C ASN A 366 10.18 0.11 -7.98
N ILE A 367 10.39 1.25 -7.30
CA ILE A 367 11.65 2.00 -7.32
C ILE A 367 12.36 2.04 -5.95
N ALA A 368 11.94 1.21 -4.98
CA ALA A 368 12.62 1.07 -3.70
C ALA A 368 13.87 0.17 -3.83
N THR A 369 14.82 0.62 -4.63
CA THR A 369 16.08 -0.04 -4.97
C THR A 369 17.17 0.99 -5.24
N SER A 370 18.41 0.55 -5.56
CA SER A 370 19.51 1.46 -5.85
C SER A 370 19.26 2.32 -7.09
N LYS A 371 19.86 3.51 -7.10
CA LYS A 371 19.79 4.47 -8.21
C LYS A 371 20.26 3.84 -9.52
N GLU A 372 21.34 3.05 -9.47
CA GLU A 372 21.95 2.36 -10.64
C GLU A 372 20.96 1.37 -11.25
N LYS A 373 20.21 0.64 -10.40
CA LYS A 373 19.19 -0.30 -10.90
C LYS A 373 18.02 0.44 -11.55
N VAL A 374 17.58 1.56 -10.95
CA VAL A 374 16.53 2.40 -11.55
C VAL A 374 17.00 3.00 -12.87
N GLN A 375 18.24 3.51 -12.95
CA GLN A 375 18.83 4.02 -14.19
C GLN A 375 18.82 2.95 -15.28
N LYS A 376 19.36 1.77 -14.97
CA LYS A 376 19.37 0.64 -15.90
C LYS A 376 17.95 0.26 -16.37
N ALA A 377 16.98 0.26 -15.46
CA ALA A 377 15.60 -0.08 -15.78
C ALA A 377 14.99 0.94 -16.74
N ILE A 378 15.11 2.24 -16.46
CA ILE A 378 14.50 3.27 -17.29
C ILE A 378 15.15 3.35 -18.67
N ASP A 379 16.49 3.18 -18.76
CA ASP A 379 17.21 3.15 -20.05
C ASP A 379 16.71 1.99 -20.92
N GLN A 380 16.54 0.79 -20.33
CA GLN A 380 16.03 -0.37 -21.06
C GLN A 380 14.57 -0.19 -21.50
N ILE A 381 13.71 0.43 -20.65
CA ILE A 381 12.31 0.72 -20.98
C ILE A 381 12.22 1.73 -22.12
N ILE A 382 13.01 2.81 -22.07
CA ILE A 382 13.06 3.83 -23.13
C ILE A 382 13.52 3.19 -24.45
N LYS A 383 14.62 2.42 -24.42
CA LYS A 383 15.14 1.71 -25.61
C LYS A 383 14.12 0.74 -26.22
N ALA A 384 13.26 0.14 -25.39
CA ALA A 384 12.24 -0.80 -25.87
C ALA A 384 11.13 -0.13 -26.68
N VAL A 385 10.94 1.19 -26.58
CA VAL A 385 9.86 1.94 -27.26
C VAL A 385 10.35 2.92 -28.32
N LEU A 386 11.67 3.06 -28.48
CA LEU A 386 12.29 3.80 -29.58
C LEU A 386 12.37 2.93 -30.83
#